data_3fa160f2f3affe9ba63647c448f60c40
#
_entry.id   3fa160f2f3affe9ba63647c448f60c40
#
_cell.length_a   1.000
_cell.length_b   1.000
_cell.length_c   1.000
_cell.angle_alpha   90.00
_cell.angle_beta   90.00
_cell.angle_gamma   90.00
#
_symmetry.space_group_name_H-M   'P 1'
#
loop_
_entity.id
_entity.type
_entity.pdbx_description
1 polymer ?
#
loop_
_entity_poly.entity_id
_entity_poly.type
_entity_poly.pdbx_seq_one_letter_code
_entity_poly.pdbx_strand_id
1 'polypeptide(L)'
;MSNPWLSIPLADYEGHMNSPEVLQLDALSELFAEALACCRPESVAVLGIAGGNGLQHVDRTITTRVVGLDVNASYLEAVRSRHAPNDGLELHCVDLAKERVGWEPVQLVHAALVFEHAGVELCLENALSLVAPGGSLSVVLQLPTEEGQNVAASRFGSMQTLKSGFALVDPEWLRQMLARHDLLLTHETRRSLPAGKSFWMGVFRR
;
A
#
# COMPACT_ATOMS: atom_id res chain seq x y z
N MET A 1 -2.92 13.33 -18.47
CA MET A 1 -3.78 13.77 -17.35
C MET A 1 -2.90 13.84 -16.09
N SER A 2 -3.16 14.81 -15.21
CA SER A 2 -2.43 14.90 -13.92
C SER A 2 -2.87 13.76 -13.01
N ASN A 3 -1.96 13.25 -12.16
CA ASN A 3 -2.27 12.24 -11.18
C ASN A 3 -3.25 12.82 -10.13
N PRO A 4 -4.44 12.24 -9.93
CA PRO A 4 -5.46 12.79 -9.03
C PRO A 4 -4.99 12.87 -7.57
N TRP A 5 -4.11 11.98 -7.14
CA TRP A 5 -3.56 11.97 -5.77
C TRP A 5 -2.79 13.24 -5.40
N LEU A 6 -2.28 13.98 -6.38
CA LEU A 6 -1.59 15.25 -6.14
C LEU A 6 -2.50 16.36 -5.61
N SER A 7 -3.82 16.25 -5.82
CA SER A 7 -4.81 17.26 -5.44
C SER A 7 -5.71 16.86 -4.27
N ILE A 8 -5.60 15.64 -3.76
CA ILE A 8 -6.42 15.17 -2.63
C ILE A 8 -5.74 15.58 -1.32
N PRO A 9 -6.40 16.38 -0.45
CA PRO A 9 -5.87 16.67 0.89
C PRO A 9 -5.79 15.38 1.74
N LEU A 10 -4.73 15.22 2.53
CA LEU A 10 -4.57 14.07 3.42
C LEU A 10 -5.75 13.92 4.40
N ALA A 11 -6.27 15.04 4.91
CA ALA A 11 -7.42 15.04 5.81
C ALA A 11 -8.71 14.50 5.15
N ASP A 12 -8.90 14.77 3.85
CA ASP A 12 -10.04 14.24 3.10
C ASP A 12 -9.89 12.73 2.87
N TYR A 13 -8.68 12.28 2.52
CA TYR A 13 -8.35 10.86 2.38
C TYR A 13 -8.57 10.11 3.70
N GLU A 14 -7.94 10.55 4.77
CA GLU A 14 -8.05 9.90 6.09
C GLU A 14 -9.49 9.96 6.61
N GLY A 15 -10.17 11.09 6.44
CA GLY A 15 -11.57 11.25 6.84
C GLY A 15 -12.53 10.34 6.07
N HIS A 16 -12.25 10.09 4.77
CA HIS A 16 -13.00 9.11 3.97
C HIS A 16 -12.72 7.69 4.43
N MET A 17 -11.46 7.32 4.51
CA MET A 17 -11.04 5.96 4.85
C MET A 17 -11.44 5.53 6.27
N ASN A 18 -11.61 6.50 7.18
CA ASN A 18 -12.03 6.27 8.58
C ASN A 18 -13.54 6.50 8.80
N SER A 19 -14.31 6.81 7.76
CA SER A 19 -15.75 6.98 7.92
C SER A 19 -16.44 5.67 8.30
N PRO A 20 -17.54 5.69 9.06
CA PRO A 20 -18.23 4.48 9.54
C PRO A 20 -18.68 3.54 8.41
N GLU A 21 -18.93 4.09 7.21
CA GLU A 21 -19.34 3.34 6.04
C GLU A 21 -18.15 2.68 5.31
N VAL A 22 -16.92 3.10 5.62
CA VAL A 22 -15.70 2.67 4.91
C VAL A 22 -14.82 1.82 5.81
N LEU A 23 -14.37 2.33 6.97
CA LEU A 23 -13.54 1.69 8.00
C LEU A 23 -12.32 0.92 7.41
N GLN A 24 -11.67 1.51 6.42
CA GLN A 24 -10.55 0.86 5.73
C GLN A 24 -9.20 1.12 6.41
N LEU A 25 -9.04 2.25 7.15
CA LEU A 25 -7.75 2.56 7.79
C LEU A 25 -7.34 1.49 8.79
N ASP A 26 -8.25 1.10 9.70
CA ASP A 26 -7.94 0.09 10.71
C ASP A 26 -7.64 -1.26 10.07
N ALA A 27 -8.45 -1.67 9.08
CA ALA A 27 -8.24 -2.93 8.38
C ALA A 27 -6.88 -2.97 7.63
N LEU A 28 -6.48 -1.87 6.96
CA LEU A 28 -5.18 -1.79 6.30
C LEU A 28 -4.02 -1.76 7.30
N SER A 29 -4.20 -1.07 8.44
CA SER A 29 -3.23 -1.05 9.53
C SER A 29 -3.00 -2.44 10.12
N GLU A 30 -4.07 -3.20 10.37
CA GLU A 30 -3.99 -4.59 10.87
C GLU A 30 -3.34 -5.53 9.85
N LEU A 31 -3.66 -5.40 8.55
CA LEU A 31 -3.04 -6.20 7.50
C LEU A 31 -1.54 -5.92 7.37
N PHE A 32 -1.11 -4.67 7.54
CA PHE A 32 0.31 -4.35 7.59
C PHE A 32 0.99 -4.94 8.83
N ALA A 33 0.34 -4.87 10.01
CA ALA A 33 0.84 -5.53 11.22
C ALA A 33 1.00 -7.04 11.03
N GLU A 34 0.04 -7.69 10.35
CA GLU A 34 0.08 -9.12 10.02
C GLU A 34 1.26 -9.44 9.08
N ALA A 35 1.49 -8.62 8.04
CA ALA A 35 2.64 -8.78 7.14
C ALA A 35 3.98 -8.63 7.88
N LEU A 36 4.10 -7.64 8.78
CA LEU A 36 5.28 -7.45 9.62
C LEU A 36 5.51 -8.66 10.54
N ALA A 37 4.46 -9.19 11.15
CA ALA A 37 4.55 -10.38 12.02
C ALA A 37 4.97 -11.64 11.26
N CYS A 38 4.44 -11.85 10.04
CA CYS A 38 4.80 -12.97 9.19
C CYS A 38 6.27 -12.92 8.72
N CYS A 39 6.77 -11.73 8.37
CA CYS A 39 8.07 -11.58 7.74
C CYS A 39 9.19 -11.24 8.73
N ARG A 40 8.89 -10.54 9.83
CA ARG A 40 9.85 -9.98 10.81
C ARG A 40 11.05 -9.28 10.15
N PRO A 41 10.81 -8.34 9.23
CA PRO A 41 11.86 -7.79 8.38
C PRO A 41 12.74 -6.78 9.15
N GLU A 42 14.04 -6.75 8.86
CA GLU A 42 14.95 -5.70 9.34
C GLU A 42 14.78 -4.39 8.57
N SER A 43 14.24 -4.47 7.35
CA SER A 43 13.94 -3.31 6.50
C SER A 43 12.61 -3.50 5.75
N VAL A 44 11.82 -2.41 5.67
CA VAL A 44 10.52 -2.41 4.98
C VAL A 44 10.38 -1.20 4.07
N ALA A 45 9.82 -1.40 2.89
CA ALA A 45 9.33 -0.32 2.03
C ALA A 45 7.81 -0.34 1.97
N VAL A 46 7.17 0.82 2.15
CA VAL A 46 5.72 1.00 2.03
C VAL A 46 5.43 1.83 0.79
N LEU A 47 4.81 1.21 -0.20
CA LEU A 47 4.40 1.87 -1.44
C LEU A 47 3.05 2.56 -1.22
N GLY A 48 2.95 3.85 -1.58
CA GLY A 48 1.75 4.65 -1.30
C GLY A 48 1.53 4.83 0.21
N ILE A 49 2.55 5.32 0.91
CA ILE A 49 2.54 5.41 2.40
C ILE A 49 1.45 6.34 2.95
N ALA A 50 0.91 7.25 2.14
CA ALA A 50 -0.09 8.23 2.52
C ALA A 50 0.28 8.98 3.83
N GLY A 51 -0.57 8.91 4.86
CA GLY A 51 -0.33 9.52 6.18
C GLY A 51 0.48 8.69 7.16
N GLY A 52 1.04 7.55 6.72
CA GLY A 52 1.84 6.65 7.57
C GLY A 52 1.00 5.67 8.40
N ASN A 53 -0.22 5.37 7.95
CA ASN A 53 -1.09 4.41 8.63
C ASN A 53 -0.42 3.03 8.76
N GLY A 54 -0.42 2.48 9.96
CA GLY A 54 0.22 1.18 10.26
C GLY A 54 1.69 1.28 10.72
N LEU A 55 2.37 2.42 10.56
CA LEU A 55 3.76 2.57 11.04
C LEU A 55 3.91 2.38 12.55
N GLN A 56 2.84 2.56 13.33
CA GLN A 56 2.82 2.28 14.77
C GLN A 56 3.07 0.81 15.11
N HIS A 57 2.91 -0.12 14.15
CA HIS A 57 3.17 -1.55 14.35
C HIS A 57 4.63 -1.95 14.06
N VAL A 58 5.43 -1.02 13.55
CA VAL A 58 6.83 -1.29 13.26
C VAL A 58 7.63 -1.36 14.56
N ASP A 59 8.08 -2.55 14.92
CA ASP A 59 9.02 -2.74 16.03
C ASP A 59 10.42 -2.29 15.60
N ARG A 60 10.83 -1.11 16.09
CA ARG A 60 12.12 -0.49 15.74
C ARG A 60 13.32 -1.24 16.29
N THR A 61 13.13 -2.20 17.19
CA THR A 61 14.20 -3.09 17.65
C THR A 61 14.52 -4.19 16.64
N ILE A 62 13.60 -4.45 15.72
CA ILE A 62 13.72 -5.44 14.64
C ILE A 62 13.89 -4.72 13.30
N THR A 63 12.91 -3.89 12.94
CA THR A 63 12.87 -3.16 11.66
C THR A 63 13.55 -1.81 11.82
N THR A 64 14.83 -1.75 11.52
CA THR A 64 15.66 -0.55 11.71
C THR A 64 15.55 0.45 10.55
N ARG A 65 15.20 -0.01 9.34
CA ARG A 65 15.05 0.80 8.14
C ARG A 65 13.62 0.75 7.61
N VAL A 66 12.99 1.91 7.45
CA VAL A 66 11.65 2.06 6.86
C VAL A 66 11.72 3.05 5.70
N VAL A 67 11.29 2.62 4.52
CA VAL A 67 11.26 3.44 3.32
C VAL A 67 9.81 3.72 2.94
N GLY A 68 9.39 4.96 2.96
CA GLY A 68 8.05 5.37 2.53
C GLY A 68 8.07 6.03 1.17
N LEU A 69 7.25 5.57 0.25
CA LEU A 69 7.10 6.11 -1.09
C LEU A 69 5.70 6.65 -1.30
N ASP A 70 5.58 7.85 -1.82
CA ASP A 70 4.28 8.43 -2.21
C ASP A 70 4.48 9.45 -3.34
N VAL A 71 3.45 9.65 -4.14
CA VAL A 71 3.45 10.66 -5.19
C VAL A 71 3.19 12.06 -4.63
N ASN A 72 2.55 12.16 -3.47
CA ASN A 72 2.15 13.41 -2.86
C ASN A 72 3.15 13.87 -1.78
N ALA A 73 3.95 14.89 -2.10
CA ALA A 73 4.96 15.45 -1.20
C ALA A 73 4.38 15.95 0.14
N SER A 74 3.12 16.45 0.14
CA SER A 74 2.47 16.91 1.37
C SER A 74 2.11 15.77 2.31
N TYR A 75 1.85 14.57 1.77
CA TYR A 75 1.64 13.36 2.55
C TYR A 75 2.93 12.95 3.26
N LEU A 76 4.04 12.94 2.53
CA LEU A 76 5.35 12.61 3.09
C LEU A 76 5.77 13.59 4.19
N GLU A 77 5.45 14.89 4.03
CA GLU A 77 5.72 15.88 5.08
C GLU A 77 4.88 15.61 6.34
N ALA A 78 3.61 15.21 6.18
CA ALA A 78 2.78 14.79 7.31
C ALA A 78 3.35 13.55 8.01
N VAL A 79 3.82 12.55 7.25
CA VAL A 79 4.50 11.35 7.81
C VAL A 79 5.74 11.77 8.59
N ARG A 80 6.59 12.62 8.02
CA ARG A 80 7.79 13.14 8.69
C ARG A 80 7.47 13.81 10.01
N SER A 81 6.45 14.68 10.01
CA SER A 81 6.00 15.39 11.21
C SER A 81 5.43 14.47 12.29
N ARG A 82 4.64 13.47 11.90
CA ARG A 82 3.97 12.53 12.83
C ARG A 82 4.94 11.55 13.47
N HIS A 83 5.98 11.18 12.75
CA HIS A 83 6.93 10.14 13.16
C HIS A 83 8.34 10.67 13.48
N ALA A 84 8.50 11.97 13.71
CA ALA A 84 9.75 12.56 14.18
C ALA A 84 9.93 12.40 15.71
N PRO A 85 11.17 12.23 16.23
CA PRO A 85 12.39 11.91 15.49
C PRO A 85 12.47 10.41 15.22
N ASN A 86 12.61 10.02 13.95
CA ASN A 86 12.68 8.62 13.56
C ASN A 86 13.97 8.36 12.77
N ASP A 87 15.00 7.93 13.47
CA ASP A 87 16.19 7.39 12.82
C ASP A 87 15.78 6.16 11.98
N GLY A 88 16.24 6.12 10.74
CA GLY A 88 15.92 5.02 9.81
C GLY A 88 14.58 5.14 9.07
N LEU A 89 13.90 6.28 9.07
CA LEU A 89 12.76 6.59 8.18
C LEU A 89 13.23 7.40 6.97
N GLU A 90 13.18 6.80 5.79
CA GLU A 90 13.47 7.40 4.49
C GLU A 90 12.16 7.68 3.76
N LEU A 91 11.98 8.89 3.21
CA LEU A 91 10.75 9.26 2.49
C LEU A 91 11.10 9.79 1.10
N HIS A 92 10.50 9.19 0.08
CA HIS A 92 10.74 9.50 -1.32
C HIS A 92 9.45 9.88 -2.05
N CYS A 93 9.46 11.07 -2.67
CA CYS A 93 8.36 11.53 -3.53
C CYS A 93 8.58 10.99 -4.93
N VAL A 94 7.71 10.07 -5.37
CA VAL A 94 7.85 9.37 -6.65
C VAL A 94 6.50 8.92 -7.20
N ASP A 95 6.28 9.08 -8.50
CA ASP A 95 5.12 8.50 -9.20
C ASP A 95 5.46 7.08 -9.69
N LEU A 96 5.08 6.08 -8.90
CA LEU A 96 5.35 4.66 -9.19
C LEU A 96 4.74 4.18 -10.51
N ALA A 97 3.77 4.92 -11.07
CA ALA A 97 3.18 4.63 -12.37
C ALA A 97 4.04 5.15 -13.55
N LYS A 98 5.02 6.05 -13.30
CA LYS A 98 5.78 6.74 -14.35
C LYS A 98 7.27 6.70 -14.18
N GLU A 99 7.75 6.53 -12.97
CA GLU A 99 9.17 6.61 -12.62
C GLU A 99 9.69 5.26 -12.15
N ARG A 100 10.88 4.88 -12.63
CA ARG A 100 11.58 3.69 -12.13
C ARG A 100 12.30 4.03 -10.85
N VAL A 101 12.18 3.14 -9.87
CA VAL A 101 12.93 3.24 -8.62
C VAL A 101 14.21 2.41 -8.68
N GLY A 102 15.28 2.92 -8.07
CA GLY A 102 16.59 2.29 -8.06
C GLY A 102 17.27 2.41 -6.70
N TRP A 103 16.47 2.31 -5.62
CA TRP A 103 17.01 2.34 -4.26
C TRP A 103 17.43 0.95 -3.78
N GLU A 104 18.17 0.94 -2.68
CA GLU A 104 18.59 -0.29 -2.05
C GLU A 104 17.39 -1.15 -1.64
N PRO A 105 17.36 -2.44 -2.06
CA PRO A 105 16.27 -3.35 -1.75
C PRO A 105 16.06 -3.55 -0.24
N VAL A 106 14.85 -3.96 0.12
CA VAL A 106 14.41 -4.20 1.50
C VAL A 106 13.90 -5.63 1.67
N GLN A 107 13.85 -6.11 2.91
CA GLN A 107 13.38 -7.46 3.22
C GLN A 107 11.87 -7.62 3.07
N LEU A 108 11.08 -6.55 3.24
CA LEU A 108 9.64 -6.54 2.99
C LEU A 108 9.25 -5.32 2.17
N VAL A 109 8.60 -5.53 1.05
CA VAL A 109 7.86 -4.47 0.33
C VAL A 109 6.38 -4.66 0.65
N HIS A 110 5.70 -3.60 1.08
CA HIS A 110 4.26 -3.60 1.33
C HIS A 110 3.55 -2.64 0.39
N ALA A 111 2.57 -3.15 -0.38
CA ALA A 111 1.77 -2.40 -1.33
C ALA A 111 0.28 -2.63 -1.04
N ALA A 112 -0.37 -1.65 -0.42
CA ALA A 112 -1.79 -1.73 -0.08
C ALA A 112 -2.63 -0.79 -0.95
N LEU A 113 -3.50 -1.35 -1.79
CA LEU A 113 -4.38 -0.64 -2.74
C LEU A 113 -3.62 0.27 -3.73
N VAL A 114 -2.33 0.03 -3.93
CA VAL A 114 -1.51 0.88 -4.81
C VAL A 114 -1.68 0.49 -6.27
N PHE A 115 -1.74 -0.79 -6.56
CA PHE A 115 -1.86 -1.29 -7.93
C PHE A 115 -3.16 -0.90 -8.60
N GLU A 116 -4.25 -0.80 -7.83
CA GLU A 116 -5.56 -0.37 -8.31
C GLU A 116 -5.59 1.09 -8.76
N HIS A 117 -4.68 1.92 -8.23
CA HIS A 117 -4.61 3.35 -8.51
C HIS A 117 -3.44 3.74 -9.42
N ALA A 118 -2.27 3.12 -9.24
CA ALA A 118 -1.08 3.40 -10.03
C ALA A 118 -1.00 2.59 -11.32
N GLY A 119 -1.83 1.54 -11.44
CA GLY A 119 -1.69 0.53 -12.48
C GLY A 119 -0.61 -0.49 -12.11
N VAL A 120 -0.72 -1.68 -12.70
CA VAL A 120 0.12 -2.82 -12.27
C VAL A 120 1.50 -2.80 -12.94
N GLU A 121 1.60 -2.41 -14.20
CA GLU A 121 2.79 -2.60 -15.04
C GLU A 121 4.09 -2.10 -14.38
N LEU A 122 4.36 -0.80 -14.45
CA LEU A 122 5.58 -0.23 -13.89
C LEU A 122 5.62 -0.27 -12.36
N CYS A 123 4.44 -0.16 -11.72
CA CYS A 123 4.35 -0.22 -10.26
C CYS A 123 4.78 -1.59 -9.71
N LEU A 124 4.41 -2.68 -10.39
CA LEU A 124 4.86 -4.03 -10.03
C LEU A 124 6.36 -4.22 -10.29
N GLU A 125 6.88 -3.74 -11.43
CA GLU A 125 8.32 -3.76 -11.69
C GLU A 125 9.11 -3.03 -10.59
N ASN A 126 8.61 -1.86 -10.16
CA ASN A 126 9.19 -1.09 -9.06
C ASN A 126 9.13 -1.87 -7.74
N ALA A 127 7.98 -2.47 -7.40
CA ALA A 127 7.84 -3.30 -6.21
C ALA A 127 8.85 -4.46 -6.22
N LEU A 128 8.95 -5.18 -7.35
CA LEU A 128 9.88 -6.32 -7.53
C LEU A 128 11.35 -5.91 -7.41
N SER A 129 11.71 -4.72 -7.92
CA SER A 129 13.09 -4.21 -7.84
C SER A 129 13.52 -3.89 -6.41
N LEU A 130 12.56 -3.55 -5.54
CA LEU A 130 12.79 -3.24 -4.14
C LEU A 130 12.81 -4.48 -3.22
N VAL A 131 12.38 -5.66 -3.70
CA VAL A 131 12.44 -6.89 -2.91
C VAL A 131 13.85 -7.45 -2.91
N ALA A 132 14.50 -7.50 -1.75
CA ALA A 132 15.82 -8.10 -1.58
C ALA A 132 15.83 -9.62 -1.90
N PRO A 133 16.98 -10.21 -2.23
CA PRO A 133 17.11 -11.67 -2.28
C PRO A 133 16.63 -12.31 -0.97
N GLY A 134 15.72 -13.29 -1.05
CA GLY A 134 15.10 -13.93 0.10
C GLY A 134 14.07 -13.05 0.84
N GLY A 135 13.80 -11.85 0.34
CA GLY A 135 12.79 -10.94 0.86
C GLY A 135 11.37 -11.30 0.44
N SER A 136 10.42 -10.46 0.85
CA SER A 136 8.99 -10.69 0.63
C SER A 136 8.30 -9.46 0.04
N LEU A 137 7.23 -9.71 -0.72
CA LEU A 137 6.26 -8.72 -1.18
C LEU A 137 4.91 -9.02 -0.55
N SER A 138 4.37 -8.08 0.22
CA SER A 138 3.00 -8.11 0.73
C SER A 138 2.13 -7.20 -0.12
N VAL A 139 1.03 -7.73 -0.64
CA VAL A 139 0.08 -6.96 -1.46
C VAL A 139 -1.31 -7.06 -0.85
N VAL A 140 -1.96 -5.92 -0.66
CA VAL A 140 -3.37 -5.85 -0.28
C VAL A 140 -4.17 -5.34 -1.47
N LEU A 141 -5.20 -6.10 -1.87
CA LEU A 141 -6.10 -5.78 -2.97
C LEU A 141 -7.54 -5.68 -2.47
N GLN A 142 -8.31 -4.76 -3.04
CA GLN A 142 -9.76 -4.76 -2.87
C GLN A 142 -10.38 -5.85 -3.74
N LEU A 143 -11.26 -6.65 -3.14
CA LEU A 143 -12.03 -7.63 -3.89
C LEU A 143 -13.30 -7.00 -4.50
N PRO A 144 -13.83 -7.57 -5.61
CA PRO A 144 -15.10 -7.14 -6.18
C PRO A 144 -16.22 -7.18 -5.14
N THR A 145 -17.13 -6.20 -5.19
CA THR A 145 -18.37 -6.21 -4.42
C THR A 145 -19.51 -6.79 -5.26
N GLU A 146 -20.49 -7.44 -4.65
CA GLU A 146 -21.67 -7.97 -5.34
C GLU A 146 -22.44 -6.85 -6.08
N GLU A 147 -22.45 -5.64 -5.55
CA GLU A 147 -23.15 -4.48 -6.12
C GLU A 147 -22.33 -3.75 -7.21
N GLY A 148 -21.11 -4.17 -7.50
CA GLY A 148 -20.24 -3.55 -8.51
C GLY A 148 -19.72 -2.14 -8.16
N GLN A 149 -20.01 -1.63 -6.96
CA GLN A 149 -19.53 -0.32 -6.51
C GLN A 149 -18.14 -0.44 -5.86
N ASN A 150 -17.11 -0.38 -6.67
CA ASN A 150 -15.74 -0.56 -6.20
C ASN A 150 -15.22 0.63 -5.38
N VAL A 151 -15.66 1.85 -5.65
CA VAL A 151 -15.30 3.06 -4.90
C VAL A 151 -16.52 3.54 -4.11
N ALA A 152 -16.39 3.59 -2.78
CA ALA A 152 -17.46 4.07 -1.92
C ALA A 152 -17.85 5.52 -2.23
N ALA A 153 -19.12 5.86 -1.96
CA ALA A 153 -19.53 7.26 -1.95
C ALA A 153 -18.73 8.00 -0.86
N SER A 154 -18.31 9.21 -1.16
CA SER A 154 -17.56 10.04 -0.22
C SER A 154 -18.23 11.37 -0.02
N ARG A 155 -18.30 11.83 1.22
CA ARG A 155 -18.68 13.22 1.54
C ARG A 155 -17.60 14.22 1.15
N PHE A 156 -16.40 13.74 0.87
CA PHE A 156 -15.25 14.56 0.46
C PHE A 156 -15.21 14.62 -1.07
N GLY A 157 -15.46 15.80 -1.64
CA GLY A 157 -15.54 15.99 -3.10
C GLY A 157 -14.24 15.64 -3.83
N SER A 158 -13.07 15.88 -3.20
CA SER A 158 -11.76 15.54 -3.73
C SER A 158 -11.59 14.04 -4.02
N MET A 159 -12.18 13.16 -3.20
CA MET A 159 -12.11 11.70 -3.36
C MET A 159 -12.88 11.18 -4.58
N GLN A 160 -13.84 11.94 -5.11
CA GLN A 160 -14.59 11.50 -6.28
C GLN A 160 -13.74 11.43 -7.55
N THR A 161 -12.62 12.15 -7.59
CA THR A 161 -11.68 12.13 -8.72
C THR A 161 -11.01 10.78 -8.90
N LEU A 162 -10.96 9.94 -7.85
CA LEU A 162 -10.36 8.62 -7.91
C LEU A 162 -11.18 7.57 -8.67
N LYS A 163 -12.49 7.80 -8.84
CA LYS A 163 -13.39 6.83 -9.49
C LYS A 163 -12.97 6.48 -10.92
N SER A 164 -12.42 7.43 -11.65
CA SER A 164 -12.03 7.24 -13.06
C SER A 164 -10.72 6.52 -13.27
N GLY A 165 -9.88 6.40 -12.23
CA GLY A 165 -8.55 5.78 -12.30
C GLY A 165 -8.43 4.48 -11.50
N PHE A 166 -9.49 4.05 -10.83
CA PHE A 166 -9.48 2.84 -10.00
C PHE A 166 -9.79 1.60 -10.84
N ALA A 167 -8.90 0.62 -10.81
CA ALA A 167 -9.09 -0.67 -11.49
C ALA A 167 -8.78 -1.83 -10.53
N LEU A 168 -9.77 -2.73 -10.34
CA LEU A 168 -9.54 -3.94 -9.54
C LEU A 168 -8.44 -4.79 -10.17
N VAL A 169 -7.62 -5.39 -9.31
CA VAL A 169 -6.60 -6.36 -9.69
C VAL A 169 -7.05 -7.74 -9.21
N ASP A 170 -7.03 -8.73 -10.09
CA ASP A 170 -7.37 -10.11 -9.74
C ASP A 170 -6.21 -10.74 -8.93
N PRO A 171 -6.46 -11.20 -7.69
CA PRO A 171 -5.45 -11.87 -6.88
C PRO A 171 -4.83 -13.09 -7.55
N GLU A 172 -5.63 -13.88 -8.31
CA GLU A 172 -5.11 -15.07 -8.99
C GLU A 172 -4.19 -14.71 -10.15
N TRP A 173 -4.56 -13.68 -10.92
CA TRP A 173 -3.66 -13.14 -11.95
C TRP A 173 -2.35 -12.63 -11.34
N LEU A 174 -2.41 -11.88 -10.23
CA LEU A 174 -1.23 -11.38 -9.53
C LEU A 174 -0.35 -12.53 -9.03
N ARG A 175 -0.94 -13.58 -8.46
CA ARG A 175 -0.22 -14.78 -8.01
C ARG A 175 0.57 -15.43 -9.15
N GLN A 176 -0.07 -15.59 -10.31
CA GLN A 176 0.57 -16.16 -11.49
C GLN A 176 1.71 -15.28 -12.03
N MET A 177 1.52 -13.96 -12.02
CA MET A 177 2.57 -13.01 -12.42
C MET A 177 3.77 -13.07 -11.47
N LEU A 178 3.54 -13.04 -10.17
CA LEU A 178 4.60 -13.09 -9.16
C LEU A 178 5.37 -14.42 -9.20
N ALA A 179 4.69 -15.53 -9.46
CA ALA A 179 5.35 -16.83 -9.63
C ALA A 179 6.35 -16.87 -10.81
N ARG A 180 6.10 -16.10 -11.88
CA ARG A 180 7.05 -15.94 -13.00
C ARG A 180 8.33 -15.16 -12.63
N HIS A 181 8.28 -14.47 -11.47
CA HIS A 181 9.41 -13.73 -10.91
C HIS A 181 9.98 -14.42 -9.65
N ASP A 182 9.73 -15.72 -9.50
CA ASP A 182 10.19 -16.55 -8.37
C ASP A 182 9.69 -16.10 -7.00
N LEU A 183 8.55 -15.36 -6.97
CA LEU A 183 7.86 -15.04 -5.73
C LEU A 183 6.66 -15.98 -5.53
N LEU A 184 6.76 -16.82 -4.50
CA LEU A 184 5.73 -17.80 -4.18
C LEU A 184 4.89 -17.34 -2.98
N LEU A 185 3.58 -17.54 -3.06
CA LEU A 185 2.65 -17.23 -1.98
C LEU A 185 2.99 -18.09 -0.73
N THR A 186 3.24 -17.44 0.38
CA THR A 186 3.55 -18.08 1.67
C THR A 186 2.48 -17.85 2.72
N HIS A 187 1.70 -16.79 2.58
CA HIS A 187 0.59 -16.46 3.48
C HIS A 187 -0.48 -15.70 2.72
N GLU A 188 -1.75 -15.96 3.01
CA GLU A 188 -2.88 -15.17 2.54
C GLU A 188 -3.95 -15.04 3.61
N THR A 189 -4.65 -13.90 3.60
CA THR A 189 -5.78 -13.63 4.48
C THR A 189 -6.84 -12.79 3.77
N ARG A 190 -8.04 -12.79 4.31
CA ARG A 190 -9.14 -11.92 3.86
C ARG A 190 -9.70 -11.14 5.04
N ARG A 191 -10.04 -9.89 4.79
CA ARG A 191 -10.64 -9.01 5.77
C ARG A 191 -11.94 -8.44 5.22
N SER A 192 -13.07 -8.80 5.84
CA SER A 192 -14.37 -8.22 5.50
C SER A 192 -14.48 -6.80 6.09
N LEU A 193 -15.13 -5.93 5.35
CA LEU A 193 -15.36 -4.52 5.67
C LEU A 193 -16.86 -4.22 5.68
N PRO A 194 -17.28 -3.11 6.28
CA PRO A 194 -18.64 -2.62 6.14
C PRO A 194 -19.06 -2.47 4.66
N ALA A 195 -20.36 -2.43 4.41
CA ALA A 195 -20.94 -2.29 3.08
C ALA A 195 -20.52 -3.37 2.06
N GLY A 196 -20.26 -4.59 2.53
CA GLY A 196 -19.98 -5.74 1.66
C GLY A 196 -18.63 -5.71 0.96
N LYS A 197 -17.76 -4.75 1.28
CA LYS A 197 -16.38 -4.74 0.78
C LYS A 197 -15.51 -5.74 1.50
N SER A 198 -14.44 -6.15 0.85
CA SER A 198 -13.41 -6.98 1.48
C SER A 198 -12.04 -6.74 0.86
N PHE A 199 -11.02 -6.97 1.65
CA PHE A 199 -9.63 -7.01 1.21
C PHE A 199 -9.12 -8.45 1.18
N TRP A 200 -8.27 -8.70 0.22
CA TRP A 200 -7.38 -9.86 0.18
C TRP A 200 -5.95 -9.37 0.38
N MET A 201 -5.19 -10.05 1.22
CA MET A 201 -3.76 -9.83 1.33
C MET A 201 -3.04 -11.13 0.99
N GLY A 202 -2.01 -11.02 0.14
CA GLY A 202 -1.05 -12.08 -0.11
C GLY A 202 0.36 -11.65 0.27
N VAL A 203 1.10 -12.54 0.95
CA VAL A 203 2.54 -12.37 1.21
C VAL A 203 3.28 -13.39 0.35
N PHE A 204 4.19 -12.88 -0.46
CA PHE A 204 4.97 -13.67 -1.41
C PHE A 204 6.45 -13.58 -1.05
N ARG A 205 7.15 -14.70 -1.09
CA ARG A 205 8.59 -14.77 -0.78
C ARG A 205 9.38 -15.19 -2.00
N ARG A 206 10.50 -14.49 -2.19
CA ARG A 206 11.47 -14.81 -3.24
C ARG A 206 12.41 -15.92 -2.82
#